data_0b221914f5766c72e4f0bacdefe81345
#
_entry.id   0b221914f5766c72e4f0bacdefe81345
#
_cell.length_a   1.000
_cell.length_b   1.000
_cell.length_c   1.000
_cell.angle_alpha   90.00
_cell.angle_beta   90.00
_cell.angle_gamma   90.00
#
_symmetry.space_group_name_H-M   'P 1'
#
loop_
_entity.id
_entity.type
_entity.pdbx_description
1 polymer ?
#
loop_
_entity_poly.entity_id
_entity_poly.type
_entity_poly.pdbx_seq_one_letter_code
_entity_poly.pdbx_strand_id
1 'polypeptide(L)'
;MHFFPTKWTWDNYAQLFFRPDTVANFPAWFRNSMIIGCCTCVISTLLVLMVAYAMSCMRFPMRKPLMSFAIILNMFPGVLSMIAIFFVMKLIGLTDSMLGLIIIYSAGSGLGYLICKGFFDTIPASLRESATLEGASQLCIFTRIVIPLSKPIIVYTVINSFLTPWMDFVMAKLMIRSKNPTDWTVAMGLFNLVQRTLVGDYFSVFCAGGIIVAIPISILFLLMQKFYVDGITGCLLYTSPSPRD
;
A
#
# COMPACT_ATOMS: atom_id res chain seq x y z
N MET A 1 6.05 3.57 38.35
CA MET A 1 6.41 3.49 36.92
C MET A 1 7.64 4.37 36.71
N HIS A 2 8.73 3.81 36.24
CA HIS A 2 9.91 4.58 35.86
C HIS A 2 9.81 4.92 34.38
N PHE A 3 10.03 6.17 34.02
CA PHE A 3 9.96 6.65 32.62
C PHE A 3 11.17 6.13 31.79
N PHE A 4 12.28 5.87 32.46
CA PHE A 4 13.48 5.31 31.86
C PHE A 4 13.77 3.93 32.45
N PRO A 5 14.26 2.96 31.64
CA PRO A 5 14.61 1.65 32.15
C PRO A 5 15.79 1.74 33.13
N THR A 6 15.71 1.04 34.23
CA THR A 6 16.80 0.92 35.20
C THR A 6 17.91 -0.03 34.73
N LYS A 7 17.57 -0.97 33.82
CA LYS A 7 18.49 -1.89 33.17
C LYS A 7 18.15 -2.01 31.68
N TRP A 8 19.15 -1.92 30.84
CA TRP A 8 19.01 -2.16 29.41
C TRP A 8 19.17 -3.66 29.14
N THR A 9 18.16 -4.29 28.57
CA THR A 9 18.16 -5.72 28.22
C THR A 9 17.66 -5.93 26.80
N TRP A 10 18.07 -7.01 26.17
CA TRP A 10 17.57 -7.47 24.87
C TRP A 10 16.48 -8.54 25.02
N ASP A 11 16.02 -8.81 26.24
CA ASP A 11 15.10 -9.91 26.54
C ASP A 11 13.77 -9.79 25.77
N ASN A 12 13.25 -8.59 25.59
CA ASN A 12 12.01 -8.36 24.83
C ASN A 12 12.16 -8.75 23.35
N TYR A 13 13.34 -8.49 22.75
CA TYR A 13 13.62 -8.91 21.38
C TYR A 13 13.89 -10.42 21.32
N ALA A 14 14.57 -10.98 22.30
CA ALA A 14 14.79 -12.42 22.40
C ALA A 14 13.45 -13.16 22.56
N GLN A 15 12.53 -12.66 23.36
CA GLN A 15 11.19 -13.20 23.50
C GLN A 15 10.43 -13.13 22.18
N LEU A 16 10.53 -12.01 21.47
CA LEU A 16 9.82 -11.77 20.21
C LEU A 16 10.23 -12.77 19.11
N PHE A 17 11.51 -13.09 19.00
CA PHE A 17 12.06 -13.90 17.90
C PHE A 17 12.34 -15.36 18.25
N PHE A 18 12.82 -15.63 19.47
CA PHE A 18 13.39 -16.93 19.83
C PHE A 18 12.56 -17.71 20.85
N ARG A 19 11.54 -17.09 21.42
CA ARG A 19 10.63 -17.72 22.37
C ARG A 19 9.18 -17.50 21.95
N PRO A 20 8.79 -17.95 20.74
CA PRO A 20 7.39 -17.87 20.34
C PRO A 20 6.58 -18.74 21.28
N ASP A 21 5.58 -18.16 21.88
CA ASP A 21 4.63 -18.86 22.72
C ASP A 21 3.27 -18.98 22.00
N THR A 22 2.28 -19.52 22.68
CA THR A 22 0.92 -19.66 22.13
C THR A 22 0.23 -18.33 21.91
N VAL A 23 0.77 -17.23 22.43
CA VAL A 23 0.22 -15.88 22.37
C VAL A 23 0.97 -15.04 21.34
N ALA A 24 2.30 -15.13 21.28
CA ALA A 24 3.16 -14.29 20.47
C ALA A 24 4.00 -15.12 19.49
N ASN A 25 3.69 -15.00 18.19
CA ASN A 25 4.48 -15.61 17.11
C ASN A 25 4.88 -14.55 16.09
N PHE A 26 5.70 -13.59 16.53
CA PHE A 26 6.10 -12.45 15.72
C PHE A 26 6.80 -12.84 14.40
N PRO A 27 7.69 -13.82 14.34
CA PRO A 27 8.32 -14.22 13.08
C PRO A 27 7.30 -14.63 12.01
N ALA A 28 6.25 -15.36 12.39
CA ALA A 28 5.18 -15.72 11.47
C ALA A 28 4.38 -14.49 11.02
N TRP A 29 4.02 -13.60 11.94
CA TRP A 29 3.30 -12.36 11.63
C TRP A 29 4.08 -11.47 10.67
N PHE A 30 5.38 -11.29 10.94
CA PHE A 30 6.27 -10.48 10.12
C PHE A 30 6.40 -11.06 8.71
N ARG A 31 6.64 -12.37 8.60
CA ARG A 31 6.68 -13.08 7.32
C ARG A 31 5.39 -12.91 6.54
N ASN A 32 4.23 -13.10 7.19
CA ASN A 32 2.93 -12.98 6.54
C ASN A 32 2.69 -11.55 6.02
N SER A 33 2.94 -10.53 6.86
CA SER A 33 2.81 -9.13 6.45
C SER A 33 3.78 -8.75 5.33
N MET A 34 5.00 -9.30 5.35
CA MET A 34 6.00 -9.08 4.30
C MET A 34 5.52 -9.68 2.96
N ILE A 35 5.04 -10.91 2.96
CA ILE A 35 4.52 -11.57 1.76
C ILE A 35 3.32 -10.78 1.20
N ILE A 36 2.33 -10.47 2.06
CA ILE A 36 1.16 -9.72 1.66
C ILE A 36 1.59 -8.34 1.12
N GLY A 37 2.46 -7.62 1.84
CA GLY A 37 2.94 -6.30 1.46
C GLY A 37 3.68 -6.28 0.13
N CYS A 38 4.60 -7.21 -0.09
CA CYS A 38 5.35 -7.31 -1.35
C CYS A 38 4.43 -7.68 -2.54
N CYS A 39 3.58 -8.68 -2.37
CA CYS A 39 2.63 -9.09 -3.42
C CYS A 39 1.65 -7.96 -3.77
N THR A 40 1.06 -7.34 -2.76
CA THR A 40 0.15 -6.19 -2.92
C THR A 40 0.87 -5.02 -3.60
N CYS A 41 2.08 -4.70 -3.17
CA CYS A 41 2.88 -3.62 -3.75
C CYS A 41 3.05 -3.79 -5.26
N VAL A 42 3.45 -4.97 -5.72
CA VAL A 42 3.65 -5.25 -7.14
C VAL A 42 2.33 -5.23 -7.90
N ILE A 43 1.33 -5.99 -7.45
CA ILE A 43 0.06 -6.16 -8.16
C ILE A 43 -0.72 -4.84 -8.20
N SER A 44 -0.87 -4.18 -7.03
CA SER A 44 -1.60 -2.92 -6.93
C SER A 44 -0.95 -1.81 -7.75
N THR A 45 0.39 -1.67 -7.68
CA THR A 45 1.10 -0.66 -8.48
C THR A 45 0.87 -0.86 -9.97
N LEU A 46 1.00 -2.09 -10.47
CA LEU A 46 0.75 -2.39 -11.88
C LEU A 46 -0.69 -2.06 -12.27
N LEU A 47 -1.68 -2.49 -11.48
CA LEU A 47 -3.09 -2.23 -11.76
C LEU A 47 -3.40 -0.73 -11.74
N VAL A 48 -2.93 -0.01 -10.73
CA VAL A 48 -3.13 1.45 -10.60
C VAL A 48 -2.57 2.19 -11.81
N LEU A 49 -1.33 1.89 -12.21
CA LEU A 49 -0.69 2.56 -13.34
C LEU A 49 -1.38 2.24 -14.67
N MET A 50 -1.78 0.98 -14.90
CA MET A 50 -2.49 0.60 -16.12
C MET A 50 -3.87 1.26 -16.20
N VAL A 51 -4.64 1.25 -15.11
CA VAL A 51 -5.96 1.90 -15.05
C VAL A 51 -5.82 3.42 -15.21
N ALA A 52 -4.86 4.05 -14.52
CA ALA A 52 -4.58 5.48 -14.64
C ALA A 52 -4.20 5.86 -16.07
N TYR A 53 -3.37 5.05 -16.75
CA TYR A 53 -3.00 5.25 -18.15
C TYR A 53 -4.22 5.15 -19.07
N ALA A 54 -5.02 4.12 -18.94
CA ALA A 54 -6.24 3.97 -19.72
C ALA A 54 -7.19 5.15 -19.52
N MET A 55 -7.37 5.58 -18.27
CA MET A 55 -8.26 6.70 -17.91
C MET A 55 -7.69 8.08 -18.26
N SER A 56 -6.38 8.25 -18.42
CA SER A 56 -5.74 9.50 -18.82
C SER A 56 -5.53 9.59 -20.34
N CYS A 57 -4.91 8.56 -20.90
CA CYS A 57 -4.31 8.61 -22.23
C CYS A 57 -5.18 7.99 -23.33
N MET A 58 -6.05 7.03 -22.99
CA MET A 58 -6.88 6.36 -23.99
C MET A 58 -8.25 7.03 -24.12
N ARG A 59 -8.80 7.00 -25.34
CA ARG A 59 -10.15 7.54 -25.64
C ARG A 59 -11.11 6.39 -25.84
N PHE A 60 -12.09 6.25 -24.93
CA PHE A 60 -13.19 5.29 -25.06
C PHE A 60 -14.48 5.82 -24.45
N PRO A 61 -15.66 5.38 -24.93
CA PRO A 61 -16.96 5.97 -24.54
C PRO A 61 -17.26 5.90 -23.06
N MET A 62 -16.86 4.81 -22.38
CA MET A 62 -17.16 4.56 -20.96
C MET A 62 -16.23 5.28 -19.98
N ARG A 63 -15.20 6.02 -20.44
CA ARG A 63 -14.21 6.68 -19.59
C ARG A 63 -14.83 7.59 -18.52
N LYS A 64 -15.71 8.52 -18.94
CA LYS A 64 -16.37 9.46 -18.01
C LYS A 64 -17.33 8.76 -17.04
N PRO A 65 -18.25 7.89 -17.48
CA PRO A 65 -19.13 7.12 -16.59
C PRO A 65 -18.35 6.30 -15.55
N LEU A 66 -17.29 5.58 -15.94
CA LEU A 66 -16.47 4.78 -15.03
C LEU A 66 -15.79 5.64 -13.97
N MET A 67 -15.26 6.81 -14.35
CA MET A 67 -14.67 7.74 -13.39
C MET A 67 -15.69 8.25 -12.38
N SER A 68 -16.86 8.68 -12.84
CA SER A 68 -17.92 9.16 -11.96
C SER A 68 -18.41 8.05 -11.03
N PHE A 69 -18.58 6.85 -11.54
CA PHE A 69 -18.98 5.69 -10.75
C PHE A 69 -17.93 5.35 -9.66
N ALA A 70 -16.65 5.39 -10.01
CA ALA A 70 -15.59 5.13 -9.05
C ALA A 70 -15.52 6.20 -7.94
N ILE A 71 -15.75 7.47 -8.27
CA ILE A 71 -15.82 8.55 -7.28
C ILE A 71 -17.01 8.32 -6.33
N ILE A 72 -18.18 7.98 -6.86
CA ILE A 72 -19.38 7.68 -6.06
C ILE A 72 -19.11 6.50 -5.11
N LEU A 73 -18.50 5.42 -5.60
CA LEU A 73 -18.15 4.27 -4.75
C LEU A 73 -17.18 4.65 -3.61
N ASN A 74 -16.24 5.57 -3.86
CA ASN A 74 -15.33 6.05 -2.83
C ASN A 74 -15.99 6.97 -1.78
N MET A 75 -17.17 7.52 -2.06
CA MET A 75 -17.96 8.28 -1.08
C MET A 75 -18.74 7.35 -0.13
N PHE A 76 -18.83 6.07 -0.45
CA PHE A 76 -19.51 5.11 0.41
C PHE A 76 -18.73 4.87 1.71
N PRO A 77 -19.40 4.76 2.88
CA PRO A 77 -18.71 4.57 4.15
C PRO A 77 -17.80 3.34 4.15
N GLY A 78 -16.49 3.54 4.43
CA GLY A 78 -15.48 2.50 4.30
C GLY A 78 -15.77 1.24 5.11
N VAL A 79 -16.33 1.38 6.32
CA VAL A 79 -16.71 0.21 7.16
C VAL A 79 -17.79 -0.65 6.50
N LEU A 80 -18.80 -0.03 5.87
CA LEU A 80 -19.84 -0.76 5.16
C LEU A 80 -19.25 -1.46 3.91
N SER A 81 -18.34 -0.80 3.20
CA SER A 81 -17.62 -1.41 2.08
C SER A 81 -16.81 -2.63 2.52
N MET A 82 -16.13 -2.55 3.66
CA MET A 82 -15.37 -3.70 4.23
C MET A 82 -16.27 -4.90 4.50
N ILE A 83 -17.47 -4.67 5.06
CA ILE A 83 -18.45 -5.74 5.33
C ILE A 83 -18.93 -6.36 4.01
N ALA A 84 -19.25 -5.53 3.01
CA ALA A 84 -19.67 -6.02 1.70
C ALA A 84 -18.57 -6.87 1.02
N ILE A 85 -17.33 -6.38 1.02
CA ILE A 85 -16.17 -7.09 0.50
C ILE A 85 -15.98 -8.43 1.22
N PHE A 86 -16.11 -8.47 2.55
CA PHE A 86 -16.02 -9.71 3.31
C PHE A 86 -17.04 -10.74 2.85
N PHE A 87 -18.31 -10.35 2.63
CA PHE A 87 -19.32 -11.29 2.12
C PHE A 87 -19.01 -11.80 0.73
N VAL A 88 -18.51 -10.93 -0.16
CA VAL A 88 -18.06 -11.35 -1.50
C VAL A 88 -16.92 -12.36 -1.38
N MET A 89 -15.90 -12.07 -0.56
CA MET A 89 -14.76 -12.97 -0.35
C MET A 89 -15.18 -14.31 0.27
N LYS A 90 -16.18 -14.28 1.15
CA LYS A 90 -16.77 -15.49 1.73
C LYS A 90 -17.50 -16.34 0.67
N LEU A 91 -18.24 -15.73 -0.23
CA LEU A 91 -18.94 -16.44 -1.32
C LEU A 91 -17.98 -17.16 -2.26
N ILE A 92 -16.82 -16.57 -2.55
CA ILE A 92 -15.79 -17.17 -3.41
C ILE A 92 -14.78 -18.06 -2.65
N GLY A 93 -14.99 -18.25 -1.31
CA GLY A 93 -14.16 -19.14 -0.49
C GLY A 93 -12.75 -18.65 -0.19
N LEU A 94 -12.50 -17.33 -0.24
CA LEU A 94 -11.19 -16.71 0.00
C LEU A 94 -11.05 -16.04 1.37
N THR A 95 -11.95 -16.31 2.30
CA THR A 95 -11.75 -15.95 3.72
C THR A 95 -10.70 -16.85 4.37
N ASP A 96 -10.11 -16.41 5.48
CA ASP A 96 -9.05 -17.10 6.23
C ASP A 96 -7.81 -17.42 5.35
N SER A 97 -7.53 -16.57 4.36
CA SER A 97 -6.46 -16.76 3.37
C SER A 97 -5.65 -15.48 3.17
N MET A 98 -4.31 -15.63 3.12
CA MET A 98 -3.43 -14.53 2.70
C MET A 98 -3.72 -14.08 1.28
N LEU A 99 -4.10 -15.01 0.38
CA LEU A 99 -4.48 -14.69 -0.99
C LEU A 99 -5.69 -13.75 -1.02
N GLY A 100 -6.68 -13.99 -0.17
CA GLY A 100 -7.83 -13.11 -0.01
C GLY A 100 -7.42 -11.68 0.35
N LEU A 101 -6.51 -11.50 1.31
CA LEU A 101 -5.99 -10.18 1.67
C LEU A 101 -5.21 -9.52 0.52
N ILE A 102 -4.37 -10.28 -0.19
CA ILE A 102 -3.60 -9.76 -1.35
C ILE A 102 -4.56 -9.25 -2.42
N ILE A 103 -5.62 -9.99 -2.75
CA ILE A 103 -6.62 -9.57 -3.74
C ILE A 103 -7.33 -8.30 -3.30
N ILE A 104 -7.79 -8.24 -2.05
CA ILE A 104 -8.50 -7.07 -1.52
C ILE A 104 -7.62 -5.83 -1.56
N TYR A 105 -6.40 -5.91 -1.04
CA TYR A 105 -5.50 -4.76 -1.01
C TYR A 105 -5.02 -4.35 -2.41
N SER A 106 -4.87 -5.31 -3.33
CA SER A 106 -4.49 -5.01 -4.71
C SER A 106 -5.61 -4.35 -5.50
N ALA A 107 -6.87 -4.76 -5.28
CA ALA A 107 -8.03 -4.22 -5.96
C ALA A 107 -8.55 -2.92 -5.31
N GLY A 108 -8.33 -2.74 -4.00
CA GLY A 108 -8.90 -1.68 -3.18
C GLY A 108 -8.28 -0.30 -3.35
N SER A 109 -7.35 -0.10 -4.28
CA SER A 109 -6.64 1.16 -4.51
C SER A 109 -7.50 2.25 -5.21
N GLY A 110 -8.79 2.30 -4.90
CA GLY A 110 -9.79 3.09 -5.59
C GLY A 110 -9.47 4.58 -5.81
N LEU A 111 -8.78 5.25 -4.89
CA LEU A 111 -8.31 6.63 -5.09
C LEU A 111 -6.91 6.69 -5.73
N GLY A 112 -6.10 5.65 -5.60
CA GLY A 112 -4.74 5.62 -6.10
C GLY A 112 -4.65 5.87 -7.60
N TYR A 113 -5.54 5.26 -8.40
CA TYR A 113 -5.55 5.48 -9.84
C TYR A 113 -6.00 6.89 -10.23
N LEU A 114 -6.87 7.55 -9.45
CA LEU A 114 -7.27 8.94 -9.70
C LEU A 114 -6.09 9.89 -9.50
N ILE A 115 -5.28 9.68 -8.46
CA ILE A 115 -4.08 10.47 -8.17
C ILE A 115 -3.06 10.26 -9.30
N CYS A 116 -2.80 9.00 -9.68
CA CYS A 116 -1.90 8.69 -10.80
C CYS A 116 -2.40 9.25 -12.12
N LYS A 117 -3.72 9.17 -12.38
CA LYS A 117 -4.34 9.79 -13.56
C LYS A 117 -4.12 11.30 -13.58
N GLY A 118 -4.35 11.98 -12.45
CA GLY A 118 -4.11 13.42 -12.32
C GLY A 118 -2.67 13.78 -12.70
N PHE A 119 -1.70 12.99 -12.28
CA PHE A 119 -0.31 13.17 -12.68
C PHE A 119 -0.10 12.90 -14.18
N PHE A 120 -0.65 11.83 -14.74
CA PHE A 120 -0.52 11.52 -16.17
C PHE A 120 -1.17 12.58 -17.06
N ASP A 121 -2.21 13.26 -16.58
CA ASP A 121 -2.85 14.37 -17.30
C ASP A 121 -1.93 15.60 -17.44
N THR A 122 -0.89 15.73 -16.59
CA THR A 122 0.10 16.81 -16.69
C THR A 122 1.15 16.57 -17.77
N ILE A 123 1.29 15.34 -18.28
CA ILE A 123 2.23 14.99 -19.33
C ILE A 123 1.70 15.56 -20.68
N PRO A 124 2.49 16.38 -21.41
CA PRO A 124 2.06 16.98 -22.66
C PRO A 124 1.54 15.94 -23.66
N ALA A 125 0.35 16.18 -24.20
CA ALA A 125 -0.28 15.28 -25.16
C ALA A 125 0.56 15.14 -26.45
N SER A 126 1.27 16.18 -26.83
CA SER A 126 2.15 16.23 -28.02
C SER A 126 3.20 15.11 -28.03
N LEU A 127 3.78 14.76 -26.87
CA LEU A 127 4.74 13.66 -26.79
C LEU A 127 4.13 12.31 -27.18
N ARG A 128 2.87 12.07 -26.78
CA ARG A 128 2.15 10.84 -27.11
C ARG A 128 1.64 10.84 -28.55
N GLU A 129 1.21 12.00 -29.03
CA GLU A 129 0.73 12.19 -30.40
C GLU A 129 1.89 12.00 -31.41
N SER A 130 3.05 12.61 -31.17
CA SER A 130 4.25 12.40 -32.00
C SER A 130 4.64 10.94 -32.07
N ALA A 131 4.71 10.25 -30.91
CA ALA A 131 5.03 8.82 -30.87
C ALA A 131 3.99 7.96 -31.63
N THR A 132 2.71 8.36 -31.59
CA THR A 132 1.65 7.66 -32.33
C THR A 132 1.82 7.87 -33.84
N LEU A 133 2.19 9.06 -34.29
CA LEU A 133 2.48 9.35 -35.69
C LEU A 133 3.69 8.56 -36.20
N GLU A 134 4.67 8.29 -35.34
CA GLU A 134 5.82 7.42 -35.62
C GLU A 134 5.48 5.90 -35.59
N GLY A 135 4.22 5.54 -35.32
CA GLY A 135 3.75 4.15 -35.31
C GLY A 135 3.97 3.41 -34.00
N ALA A 136 4.28 4.11 -32.89
CA ALA A 136 4.44 3.48 -31.59
C ALA A 136 3.11 2.89 -31.07
N SER A 137 3.15 1.66 -30.58
CA SER A 137 2.00 1.03 -29.93
C SER A 137 1.69 1.68 -28.57
N GLN A 138 0.44 1.56 -28.09
CA GLN A 138 0.04 2.08 -26.78
C GLN A 138 0.90 1.54 -25.63
N LEU A 139 1.31 0.28 -25.70
CA LEU A 139 2.21 -0.32 -24.70
C LEU A 139 3.60 0.31 -24.77
N CYS A 140 4.10 0.61 -25.95
CA CYS A 140 5.38 1.29 -26.14
C CYS A 140 5.33 2.72 -25.56
N ILE A 141 4.26 3.48 -25.83
CA ILE A 141 4.05 4.82 -25.28
C ILE A 141 3.99 4.75 -23.75
N PHE A 142 3.22 3.82 -23.21
CA PHE A 142 3.10 3.61 -21.76
C PHE A 142 4.46 3.35 -21.11
N THR A 143 5.20 2.33 -21.61
CA THR A 143 6.43 1.87 -20.95
C THR A 143 7.63 2.77 -21.21
N ARG A 144 7.74 3.38 -22.40
CA ARG A 144 8.93 4.15 -22.81
C ARG A 144 8.79 5.67 -22.64
N ILE A 145 7.56 6.20 -22.54
CA ILE A 145 7.30 7.63 -22.41
C ILE A 145 6.66 7.93 -21.06
N VAL A 146 5.46 7.37 -20.79
CA VAL A 146 4.69 7.76 -19.61
C VAL A 146 5.34 7.27 -18.33
N ILE A 147 5.72 6.00 -18.23
CA ILE A 147 6.36 5.44 -17.03
C ILE A 147 7.66 6.19 -16.64
N PRO A 148 8.63 6.42 -17.53
CA PRO A 148 9.84 7.14 -17.16
C PRO A 148 9.62 8.59 -16.70
N LEU A 149 8.63 9.28 -17.29
CA LEU A 149 8.26 10.64 -16.89
C LEU A 149 7.47 10.69 -15.59
N SER A 150 6.93 9.55 -15.15
CA SER A 150 6.03 9.46 -14.00
C SER A 150 6.70 8.86 -12.75
N LYS A 151 8.01 8.85 -12.67
CA LYS A 151 8.76 8.28 -11.53
C LYS A 151 8.23 8.72 -10.16
N PRO A 152 7.92 10.01 -9.90
CA PRO A 152 7.48 10.45 -8.57
C PRO A 152 6.16 9.80 -8.15
N ILE A 153 5.18 9.72 -9.06
CA ILE A 153 3.88 9.13 -8.74
C ILE A 153 3.95 7.62 -8.62
N ILE A 154 4.87 6.96 -9.35
CA ILE A 154 5.12 5.53 -9.20
C ILE A 154 5.67 5.25 -7.81
N VAL A 155 6.65 6.02 -7.35
CA VAL A 155 7.22 5.93 -6.01
C VAL A 155 6.15 6.09 -4.94
N TYR A 156 5.30 7.12 -5.06
CA TYR A 156 4.17 7.31 -4.17
C TYR A 156 3.26 6.07 -4.11
N THR A 157 2.92 5.52 -5.28
CA THR A 157 2.04 4.35 -5.40
C THR A 157 2.68 3.11 -4.77
N VAL A 158 3.97 2.87 -5.01
CA VAL A 158 4.74 1.76 -4.43
C VAL A 158 4.72 1.83 -2.90
N ILE A 159 5.04 3.01 -2.34
CA ILE A 159 5.07 3.21 -0.89
C ILE A 159 3.68 2.94 -0.28
N ASN A 160 2.63 3.56 -0.82
CA ASN A 160 1.28 3.38 -0.29
C ASN A 160 0.79 1.94 -0.40
N SER A 161 1.02 1.27 -1.53
CA SER A 161 0.60 -0.12 -1.73
C SER A 161 1.33 -1.09 -0.81
N PHE A 162 2.61 -0.82 -0.48
CA PHE A 162 3.37 -1.62 0.48
C PHE A 162 2.89 -1.39 1.91
N LEU A 163 2.63 -0.14 2.30
CA LEU A 163 2.27 0.23 3.67
C LEU A 163 0.87 -0.26 4.07
N THR A 164 -0.08 -0.30 3.15
CA THR A 164 -1.48 -0.63 3.43
C THR A 164 -1.64 -1.92 4.25
N PRO A 165 -1.06 -3.08 3.87
CA PRO A 165 -1.18 -4.31 4.65
C PRO A 165 -0.52 -4.27 6.03
N TRP A 166 0.46 -3.40 6.24
CA TRP A 166 1.17 -3.26 7.51
C TRP A 166 0.38 -2.46 8.54
N MET A 167 -0.45 -1.53 8.07
CA MET A 167 -1.19 -0.61 8.93
C MET A 167 -2.64 -1.06 9.16
N ASP A 168 -3.18 -1.91 8.29
CA ASP A 168 -4.58 -2.31 8.37
C ASP A 168 -4.78 -3.52 9.31
N PHE A 169 -5.34 -3.21 10.46
CA PHE A 169 -5.81 -4.21 11.41
C PHE A 169 -7.24 -4.67 11.12
N VAL A 170 -8.12 -3.75 10.71
CA VAL A 170 -9.57 -3.97 10.70
C VAL A 170 -9.96 -4.98 9.63
N MET A 171 -9.52 -4.77 8.38
CA MET A 171 -9.80 -5.68 7.28
C MET A 171 -9.09 -7.03 7.47
N ALA A 172 -7.83 -7.00 7.95
CA ALA A 172 -7.09 -8.22 8.25
C ALA A 172 -7.84 -9.07 9.28
N LYS A 173 -8.33 -8.45 10.37
CA LYS A 173 -9.08 -9.15 11.43
C LYS A 173 -10.46 -9.64 10.98
N LEU A 174 -11.09 -8.91 10.06
CA LEU A 174 -12.38 -9.33 9.49
C LEU A 174 -12.20 -10.56 8.59
N MET A 175 -11.12 -10.59 7.82
CA MET A 175 -10.81 -11.64 6.85
C MET A 175 -10.21 -12.87 7.49
N ILE A 176 -9.23 -12.72 8.41
CA ILE A 176 -8.55 -13.83 9.08
C ILE A 176 -9.20 -14.05 10.44
N ARG A 177 -10.01 -15.08 10.55
CA ARG A 177 -10.72 -15.49 11.76
C ARG A 177 -10.03 -16.63 12.51
N SER A 178 -8.98 -17.19 11.91
CA SER A 178 -8.19 -18.24 12.52
C SER A 178 -7.73 -17.84 13.94
N LYS A 179 -7.90 -18.75 14.88
CA LYS A 179 -7.40 -18.60 16.26
C LYS A 179 -5.90 -18.92 16.36
N ASN A 180 -5.31 -19.50 15.29
CA ASN A 180 -3.91 -19.83 15.27
C ASN A 180 -3.08 -18.56 15.04
N PRO A 181 -2.20 -18.16 15.97
CA PRO A 181 -1.38 -16.98 15.81
C PRO A 181 -0.46 -17.02 14.58
N THR A 182 -0.13 -18.19 14.05
CA THR A 182 0.74 -18.31 12.86
C THR A 182 0.13 -17.72 11.60
N ASP A 183 -1.20 -17.57 11.54
CA ASP A 183 -1.92 -17.08 10.36
C ASP A 183 -2.11 -15.55 10.36
N TRP A 184 -1.76 -14.91 11.48
CA TRP A 184 -2.02 -13.47 11.66
C TRP A 184 -1.02 -12.59 10.92
N THR A 185 -1.45 -11.37 10.64
CA THR A 185 -0.55 -10.28 10.21
C THR A 185 0.11 -9.63 11.43
N VAL A 186 1.16 -8.84 11.19
CA VAL A 186 1.83 -8.07 12.26
C VAL A 186 0.83 -7.17 12.99
N ALA A 187 -0.03 -6.46 12.24
CA ALA A 187 -1.03 -5.58 12.85
C ALA A 187 -1.96 -6.32 13.79
N MET A 188 -2.45 -7.51 13.40
CA MET A 188 -3.29 -8.37 14.24
C MET A 188 -2.53 -8.89 15.46
N GLY A 189 -1.31 -9.37 15.28
CA GLY A 189 -0.50 -9.92 16.34
C GLY A 189 -0.12 -8.88 17.39
N LEU A 190 0.38 -7.73 16.95
CA LEU A 190 0.74 -6.62 17.85
C LEU A 190 -0.49 -6.09 18.58
N PHE A 191 -1.64 -5.93 17.91
CA PHE A 191 -2.87 -5.52 18.58
C PHE A 191 -3.31 -6.53 19.66
N ASN A 192 -3.10 -7.83 19.44
CA ASN A 192 -3.42 -8.85 20.42
C ASN A 192 -2.61 -8.70 21.72
N LEU A 193 -1.33 -8.31 21.62
CA LEU A 193 -0.46 -8.12 22.79
C LEU A 193 -0.90 -6.98 23.71
N VAL A 194 -1.64 -5.99 23.20
CA VAL A 194 -2.16 -4.86 24.00
C VAL A 194 -3.59 -5.04 24.48
N GLN A 195 -4.16 -6.25 24.35
CA GLN A 195 -5.47 -6.58 24.95
C GLN A 195 -5.38 -6.51 26.47
N ARG A 196 -6.51 -6.19 27.12
CA ARG A 196 -6.57 -5.99 28.59
C ARG A 196 -5.95 -7.11 29.42
N THR A 197 -6.05 -8.36 28.94
CA THR A 197 -5.53 -9.54 29.63
C THR A 197 -4.03 -9.74 29.44
N LEU A 198 -3.42 -9.14 28.44
CA LEU A 198 -2.04 -9.40 28.03
C LEU A 198 -1.13 -8.16 28.17
N VAL A 199 -1.70 -6.96 28.19
CA VAL A 199 -0.93 -5.72 28.16
C VAL A 199 0.06 -5.57 29.32
N GLY A 200 -0.24 -6.14 30.49
CA GLY A 200 0.64 -6.12 31.66
C GLY A 200 1.98 -6.80 31.39
N ASP A 201 1.94 -7.95 30.74
CA ASP A 201 3.12 -8.80 30.51
C ASP A 201 3.79 -8.53 29.16
N TYR A 202 3.03 -8.12 28.16
CA TYR A 202 3.52 -8.04 26.76
C TYR A 202 3.68 -6.62 26.23
N PHE A 203 3.44 -5.56 27.00
CA PHE A 203 3.58 -4.18 26.52
C PHE A 203 4.99 -3.87 26.00
N SER A 204 6.03 -4.30 26.72
CA SER A 204 7.42 -4.10 26.29
C SER A 204 7.77 -4.88 25.03
N VAL A 205 7.20 -6.09 24.88
CA VAL A 205 7.33 -6.93 23.67
C VAL A 205 6.61 -6.30 22.50
N PHE A 206 5.42 -5.73 22.72
CA PHE A 206 4.69 -4.93 21.73
C PHE A 206 5.53 -3.74 21.23
N CYS A 207 6.16 -2.98 22.14
CA CYS A 207 7.03 -1.85 21.77
C CYS A 207 8.23 -2.32 20.94
N ALA A 208 8.89 -3.43 21.33
CA ALA A 208 9.98 -4.02 20.58
C ALA A 208 9.53 -4.45 19.17
N GLY A 209 8.37 -5.07 19.05
CA GLY A 209 7.75 -5.45 17.77
C GLY A 209 7.47 -4.23 16.88
N GLY A 210 6.96 -3.14 17.44
CA GLY A 210 6.74 -1.88 16.73
C GLY A 210 8.02 -1.29 16.13
N ILE A 211 9.14 -1.34 16.87
CA ILE A 211 10.46 -0.89 16.37
C ILE A 211 10.90 -1.75 15.19
N ILE A 212 10.77 -3.07 15.28
CA ILE A 212 11.15 -3.97 14.17
C ILE A 212 10.28 -3.74 12.93
N VAL A 213 8.98 -3.50 13.11
CA VAL A 213 8.05 -3.17 12.00
C VAL A 213 8.43 -1.86 11.32
N ALA A 214 8.93 -0.88 12.06
CA ALA A 214 9.36 0.39 11.49
C ALA A 214 10.58 0.25 10.55
N ILE A 215 11.41 -0.81 10.70
CA ILE A 215 12.62 -0.99 9.89
C ILE A 215 12.33 -1.13 8.38
N PRO A 216 11.54 -2.11 7.91
CA PRO A 216 11.27 -2.27 6.47
C PRO A 216 10.55 -1.04 5.89
N ILE A 217 9.69 -0.40 6.66
CA ILE A 217 8.98 0.81 6.26
C ILE A 217 9.96 1.96 6.08
N SER A 218 10.87 2.17 7.05
CA SER A 218 11.89 3.21 6.99
C SER A 218 12.88 2.97 5.84
N ILE A 219 13.30 1.74 5.61
CA ILE A 219 14.19 1.38 4.50
C ILE A 219 13.52 1.72 3.17
N LEU A 220 12.26 1.32 2.98
CA LEU A 220 11.52 1.64 1.76
C LEU A 220 11.42 3.15 1.56
N PHE A 221 11.08 3.90 2.60
CA PHE A 221 10.98 5.36 2.53
C PHE A 221 12.32 6.00 2.18
N LEU A 222 13.42 5.61 2.84
CA LEU A 222 14.75 6.16 2.57
C LEU A 222 15.23 5.87 1.15
N LEU A 223 14.92 4.69 0.59
CA LEU A 223 15.26 4.34 -0.78
C LEU A 223 14.46 5.18 -1.80
N MET A 224 13.23 5.53 -1.46
CA MET A 224 12.30 6.18 -2.37
C MET A 224 12.30 7.71 -2.26
N GLN A 225 12.76 8.30 -1.13
CA GLN A 225 12.67 9.75 -0.85
C GLN A 225 13.32 10.62 -1.94
N LYS A 226 14.46 10.18 -2.50
CA LYS A 226 15.16 10.94 -3.56
C LYS A 226 14.28 11.15 -4.80
N PHE A 227 13.53 10.14 -5.20
CA PHE A 227 12.62 10.22 -6.36
C PHE A 227 11.41 11.10 -6.09
N TYR A 228 10.98 11.17 -4.81
CA TYR A 228 9.89 12.02 -4.37
C TYR A 228 10.28 13.51 -4.42
N VAL A 229 11.47 13.84 -3.93
CA VAL A 229 12.01 15.21 -3.94
C VAL A 229 12.26 15.69 -5.38
N ASP A 230 12.92 14.89 -6.22
CA ASP A 230 13.21 15.23 -7.63
C ASP A 230 11.93 15.52 -8.43
N GLY A 231 10.84 14.82 -8.12
CA GLY A 231 9.55 15.01 -8.79
C GLY A 231 8.84 16.31 -8.41
N ILE A 232 8.93 16.73 -7.15
CA ILE A 232 8.32 17.99 -6.70
C ILE A 232 9.11 19.18 -7.25
N THR A 233 10.43 19.13 -7.21
CA THR A 233 11.30 20.21 -7.71
C THR A 233 11.24 20.36 -9.22
N GLY A 234 11.16 19.26 -9.97
CA GLY A 234 11.02 19.28 -11.43
C GLY A 234 9.71 19.94 -11.89
N CYS A 235 8.60 19.72 -11.16
CA CYS A 235 7.33 20.34 -11.48
C CYS A 235 7.32 21.86 -11.24
N LEU A 236 8.03 22.33 -10.20
CA LEU A 236 8.12 23.76 -9.87
C LEU A 236 8.95 24.56 -10.87
N LEU A 237 9.98 23.93 -11.46
CA LEU A 237 10.84 24.60 -12.45
C LEU A 237 10.13 24.81 -13.80
N TYR A 238 9.15 23.97 -14.15
CA TYR A 238 8.37 24.13 -15.39
C TYR A 238 7.20 25.12 -15.27
N THR A 239 6.84 25.55 -14.06
CA THR A 239 5.73 26.50 -13.82
C THR A 239 6.21 27.94 -13.56
N SER A 240 7.50 28.23 -13.52
CA SER A 240 7.97 29.61 -13.46
C SER A 240 7.86 30.26 -14.85
N PRO A 241 7.06 31.33 -15.04
CA PRO A 241 7.08 32.06 -16.28
C PRO A 241 8.48 32.62 -16.52
N SER A 242 8.98 32.44 -17.75
CA SER A 242 10.23 33.06 -18.18
C SER A 242 10.16 34.57 -17.93
N PRO A 243 11.19 35.19 -17.33
CA PRO A 243 11.19 36.65 -17.14
C PRO A 243 11.44 37.44 -18.43
N ARG A 244 10.95 36.97 -19.54
CA ARG A 244 11.04 37.65 -20.83
C ARG A 244 9.68 37.51 -21.55
N ASP A 245 8.75 38.34 -21.16
CA ASP A 245 7.70 38.94 -22.01
C ASP A 245 7.19 40.20 -21.30
#